data_49c2a7c61c80562fa1853e6dce2039f2
#
_entry.id   49c2a7c61c80562fa1853e6dce2039f2
#
_cell.length_a   1.000
_cell.length_b   1.000
_cell.length_c   1.000
_cell.angle_alpha   90.00
_cell.angle_beta   90.00
_cell.angle_gamma   90.00
#
_symmetry.space_group_name_H-M   'P 1'
#
loop_
_entity.id
_entity.type
_entity.pdbx_description
1 polymer ?
#
loop_
_entity_poly.entity_id
_entity_poly.type
_entity_poly.pdbx_seq_one_letter_code
_entity_poly.pdbx_strand_id
1 'polypeptide(L)'
;THISTAINDYIELIIQKKTIPSFNTFYEFLKNDFKKKLLESRVEREHFDIENLLQVLRPYSTGGMYDYLLNATENIDLLEKRFIVFEIDNIKDHKTLFPIVTLILMDTFISKMRHPSLGQSRKMILIEEAWKAISKAGTAEFIKYLFKTVRKHFGEAVVVTQEIEDIIGNEVVKNSILG
;
A
#
# COMPACT_ATOMS: atom_id res chain seq x y z
N THR A 1 7.27 8.17 14.81
CA THR A 1 6.41 7.21 15.57
C THR A 1 7.17 5.90 15.82
N HIS A 2 6.80 5.12 16.84
CA HIS A 2 7.42 3.80 17.11
C HIS A 2 7.27 2.84 15.93
N ILE A 3 6.18 2.91 15.17
CA ILE A 3 6.00 2.10 13.96
C ILE A 3 7.03 2.48 12.88
N SER A 4 7.27 3.76 12.64
CA SER A 4 8.28 4.20 11.69
C SER A 4 9.69 3.75 12.09
N THR A 5 9.99 3.79 13.39
CA THR A 5 11.25 3.27 13.93
C THR A 5 11.36 1.76 13.68
N ALA A 6 10.30 0.99 13.96
CA ALA A 6 10.28 -0.45 13.72
C ALA A 6 10.53 -0.80 12.24
N ILE A 7 9.90 -0.06 11.33
CA ILE A 7 10.10 -0.27 9.88
C ILE A 7 11.54 0.02 9.48
N ASN A 8 12.12 1.14 9.93
CA ASN A 8 13.49 1.49 9.62
C ASN A 8 14.49 0.47 10.17
N ASP A 9 14.36 0.10 11.43
CA ASP A 9 15.22 -0.92 12.07
C ASP A 9 15.13 -2.26 11.31
N TYR A 10 13.93 -2.65 10.90
CA TYR A 10 13.73 -3.88 10.12
C TYR A 10 14.40 -3.80 8.74
N ILE A 11 14.27 -2.68 8.03
CA ILE A 11 14.92 -2.47 6.73
C ILE A 11 16.44 -2.58 6.88
N GLU A 12 17.02 -1.95 7.89
CA GLU A 12 18.46 -2.05 8.17
C GLU A 12 18.88 -3.50 8.42
N LEU A 13 18.10 -4.25 9.22
CA LEU A 13 18.35 -5.66 9.50
C LEU A 13 18.34 -6.52 8.23
N ILE A 14 17.34 -6.31 7.35
CA ILE A 14 17.22 -7.02 6.07
C ILE A 14 18.40 -6.74 5.14
N ILE A 15 18.81 -5.48 5.05
CA ILE A 15 19.98 -5.07 4.25
C ILE A 15 21.24 -5.74 4.79
N GLN A 16 21.46 -5.72 6.10
CA GLN A 16 22.64 -6.36 6.74
C GLN A 16 22.66 -7.87 6.52
N LYS A 17 21.52 -8.54 6.68
CA LYS A 17 21.39 -10.00 6.53
C LYS A 17 21.31 -10.45 5.08
N LYS A 18 21.12 -9.52 4.12
CA LYS A 18 20.89 -9.81 2.69
C LYS A 18 19.76 -10.82 2.48
N THR A 19 18.69 -10.70 3.26
CA THR A 19 17.52 -11.57 3.17
C THR A 19 16.37 -10.87 2.43
N ILE A 20 15.46 -11.66 1.86
CA ILE A 20 14.28 -11.13 1.19
C ILE A 20 13.26 -10.68 2.26
N PRO A 21 12.79 -9.44 2.22
CA PRO A 21 11.76 -8.98 3.15
C PRO A 21 10.44 -9.70 2.89
N SER A 22 9.74 -10.06 3.95
CA SER A 22 8.35 -10.53 3.90
C SER A 22 7.60 -10.02 5.12
N PHE A 23 6.28 -10.10 5.08
CA PHE A 23 5.50 -9.72 6.26
C PHE A 23 5.80 -10.65 7.45
N ASN A 24 6.00 -11.93 7.20
CA ASN A 24 6.37 -12.89 8.26
C ASN A 24 7.70 -12.53 8.95
N THR A 25 8.72 -12.18 8.18
CA THR A 25 10.01 -11.79 8.78
C THR A 25 9.91 -10.47 9.54
N PHE A 26 9.07 -9.53 9.09
CA PHE A 26 8.76 -8.31 9.82
C PHE A 26 7.99 -8.60 11.12
N TYR A 27 6.99 -9.48 11.06
CA TYR A 27 6.21 -9.87 12.24
C TYR A 27 7.09 -10.53 13.32
N GLU A 28 7.97 -11.46 12.92
CA GLU A 28 8.91 -12.08 13.85
C GLU A 28 9.93 -11.09 14.41
N PHE A 29 10.40 -10.12 13.60
CA PHE A 29 11.23 -9.03 14.08
C PHE A 29 10.52 -8.19 15.14
N LEU A 30 9.26 -7.82 14.93
CA LEU A 30 8.46 -7.07 15.92
C LEU A 30 8.33 -7.85 17.23
N LYS A 31 8.03 -9.14 17.13
CA LYS A 31 7.78 -10.03 18.25
C LYS A 31 9.04 -10.28 19.13
N ASN A 32 10.20 -10.33 18.51
CA ASN A 32 11.45 -10.69 19.18
C ASN A 32 12.33 -9.44 19.40
N ASP A 33 12.91 -8.92 18.32
CA ASP A 33 13.96 -7.89 18.40
C ASP A 33 13.41 -6.53 18.81
N PHE A 34 12.34 -6.08 18.17
CA PHE A 34 11.77 -4.75 18.43
C PHE A 34 11.10 -4.69 19.81
N LYS A 35 10.38 -5.75 20.22
CA LYS A 35 9.80 -5.85 21.55
C LYS A 35 10.88 -5.76 22.63
N LYS A 36 12.01 -6.44 22.45
CA LYS A 36 13.16 -6.35 23.35
C LYS A 36 13.72 -4.93 23.43
N LYS A 37 13.89 -4.27 22.28
CA LYS A 37 14.34 -2.86 22.21
C LYS A 37 13.41 -1.91 22.99
N LEU A 38 12.10 -2.09 22.86
CA LEU A 38 11.12 -1.29 23.60
C LEU A 38 11.26 -1.47 25.13
N LEU A 39 11.46 -2.71 25.58
CA LEU A 39 11.68 -3.01 27.00
C LEU A 39 12.96 -2.37 27.52
N GLU A 40 14.06 -2.49 26.80
CA GLU A 40 15.35 -1.88 27.13
C GLU A 40 15.26 -0.34 27.18
N SER A 41 14.47 0.25 26.26
CA SER A 41 14.22 1.70 26.21
C SER A 41 13.17 2.16 27.22
N ARG A 42 12.60 1.27 28.02
CA ARG A 42 11.55 1.56 29.02
C ARG A 42 10.35 2.29 28.43
N VAL A 43 9.97 1.95 27.19
CA VAL A 43 8.76 2.52 26.57
C VAL A 43 7.53 1.96 27.27
N GLU A 44 6.75 2.86 27.87
CA GLU A 44 5.53 2.47 28.55
C GLU A 44 4.44 2.03 27.59
N ARG A 45 3.63 1.05 28.01
CA ARG A 45 2.55 0.48 27.21
C ARG A 45 1.51 1.52 26.77
N GLU A 46 1.30 2.55 27.58
CA GLU A 46 0.40 3.67 27.26
C GLU A 46 0.87 4.47 26.05
N HIS A 47 2.18 4.54 25.82
CA HIS A 47 2.77 5.23 24.68
C HIS A 47 2.84 4.35 23.42
N PHE A 48 3.02 3.04 23.59
CA PHE A 48 3.04 2.09 22.49
C PHE A 48 2.80 0.65 22.95
N ASP A 49 1.63 0.10 22.62
CA ASP A 49 1.26 -1.28 22.96
C ASP A 49 1.67 -2.24 21.83
N ILE A 50 2.86 -2.81 21.95
CA ILE A 50 3.39 -3.78 20.98
C ILE A 50 2.56 -5.07 20.94
N GLU A 51 1.97 -5.49 22.06
CA GLU A 51 1.15 -6.71 22.10
C GLU A 51 -0.15 -6.52 21.31
N ASN A 52 -0.78 -5.37 21.44
CA ASN A 52 -1.95 -5.03 20.66
C ASN A 52 -1.61 -4.96 19.16
N LEU A 53 -0.48 -4.34 18.80
CA LEU A 53 -0.02 -4.30 17.42
C LEU A 53 0.19 -5.72 16.86
N LEU A 54 0.87 -6.59 17.59
CA LEU A 54 1.10 -7.98 17.18
C LEU A 54 -0.22 -8.75 17.03
N GLN A 55 -1.20 -8.52 17.89
CA GLN A 55 -2.51 -9.14 17.78
C GLN A 55 -3.27 -8.69 16.53
N VAL A 56 -3.22 -7.39 16.21
CA VAL A 56 -3.83 -6.83 14.98
C VAL A 56 -3.15 -7.35 13.72
N LEU A 57 -1.84 -7.56 13.74
CA LEU A 57 -1.06 -8.02 12.60
C LEU A 57 -1.08 -9.54 12.42
N ARG A 58 -1.41 -10.30 13.47
CA ARG A 58 -1.41 -11.77 13.46
C ARG A 58 -2.17 -12.41 12.29
N PRO A 59 -3.34 -11.92 11.86
CA PRO A 59 -4.07 -12.51 10.73
C PRO A 59 -3.28 -12.56 9.41
N TYR A 60 -2.25 -11.73 9.24
CA TYR A 60 -1.42 -11.64 8.03
C TYR A 60 -0.11 -12.43 8.13
N SER A 61 0.22 -12.95 9.31
CA SER A 61 1.40 -13.79 9.53
C SER A 61 1.12 -15.26 9.22
N THR A 62 2.16 -16.08 9.19
CA THR A 62 2.07 -17.52 8.89
C THR A 62 0.99 -18.21 9.73
N GLY A 63 0.10 -18.92 9.05
CA GLY A 63 -1.06 -19.59 9.65
C GLY A 63 -2.24 -18.68 9.99
N GLY A 64 -2.16 -17.39 9.67
CA GLY A 64 -3.27 -16.44 9.77
C GLY A 64 -4.19 -16.52 8.55
N MET A 65 -5.41 -15.97 8.69
CA MET A 65 -6.44 -16.00 7.65
C MET A 65 -5.99 -15.34 6.33
N TYR A 66 -5.07 -14.38 6.40
CA TYR A 66 -4.59 -13.57 5.28
C TYR A 66 -3.09 -13.75 5.03
N ASP A 67 -2.48 -14.86 5.46
CA ASP A 67 -1.04 -15.07 5.31
C ASP A 67 -0.60 -15.09 3.84
N TYR A 68 -1.46 -15.57 2.93
CA TYR A 68 -1.22 -15.59 1.49
C TYR A 68 -1.10 -14.20 0.85
N LEU A 69 -1.59 -13.16 1.51
CA LEU A 69 -1.69 -11.81 0.93
C LEU A 69 -0.33 -11.09 0.87
N LEU A 70 0.50 -11.27 1.90
CA LEU A 70 1.73 -10.49 2.09
C LEU A 70 3.00 -11.34 2.22
N ASN A 71 2.89 -12.66 2.00
CA ASN A 71 3.98 -13.60 2.21
C ASN A 71 4.29 -14.45 0.97
N ALA A 72 4.07 -13.89 -0.22
CA ALA A 72 4.45 -14.56 -1.46
C ALA A 72 5.97 -14.80 -1.48
N THR A 73 6.36 -15.98 -1.93
CA THR A 73 7.77 -16.37 -2.11
C THR A 73 8.34 -15.91 -3.44
N GLU A 74 7.47 -15.57 -4.38
CA GLU A 74 7.82 -15.11 -5.71
C GLU A 74 7.10 -13.80 -6.03
N ASN A 75 7.82 -12.88 -6.65
CA ASN A 75 7.23 -11.64 -7.14
C ASN A 75 6.88 -11.79 -8.63
N ILE A 76 5.69 -11.33 -8.99
CA ILE A 76 5.35 -11.17 -10.39
C ILE A 76 6.09 -9.92 -10.90
N ASP A 77 6.97 -10.11 -11.87
CA ASP A 77 7.61 -8.98 -12.54
C ASP A 77 6.59 -8.27 -13.44
N LEU A 78 6.09 -7.17 -12.93
CA LEU A 78 5.15 -6.32 -13.65
C LEU A 78 5.84 -5.20 -14.44
N LEU A 79 7.15 -5.00 -14.26
CA LEU A 79 7.86 -3.89 -14.89
C LEU A 79 7.85 -4.00 -16.42
N GLU A 80 8.14 -5.18 -16.94
CA GLU A 80 8.18 -5.47 -18.36
C GLU A 80 6.79 -5.59 -19.03
N LYS A 81 5.73 -5.72 -18.24
CA LYS A 81 4.37 -5.87 -18.77
C LYS A 81 3.82 -4.52 -19.23
N ARG A 82 3.47 -4.42 -20.51
CA ARG A 82 2.90 -3.20 -21.09
C ARG A 82 1.44 -2.99 -20.77
N PHE A 83 0.69 -4.07 -20.60
CA PHE A 83 -0.75 -4.05 -20.27
C PHE A 83 -1.01 -4.96 -19.08
N ILE A 84 -1.60 -4.41 -18.04
CA ILE A 84 -1.88 -5.10 -16.78
C ILE A 84 -3.30 -4.77 -16.38
N VAL A 85 -4.09 -5.79 -16.07
CA VAL A 85 -5.44 -5.65 -15.53
C VAL A 85 -5.50 -6.33 -14.17
N PHE A 86 -6.02 -5.63 -13.19
CA PHE A 86 -6.32 -6.16 -11.86
C PHE A 86 -7.83 -6.19 -11.68
N GLU A 87 -8.40 -7.38 -11.65
CA GLU A 87 -9.81 -7.59 -11.33
C GLU A 87 -9.98 -7.73 -9.82
N ILE A 88 -10.64 -6.75 -9.21
CA ILE A 88 -10.83 -6.70 -7.76
C ILE A 88 -12.31 -6.73 -7.34
N ASP A 89 -13.22 -6.98 -8.27
CA ASP A 89 -14.67 -6.96 -7.98
C ASP A 89 -15.06 -7.96 -6.90
N ASN A 90 -14.44 -9.14 -6.89
CA ASN A 90 -14.72 -10.19 -5.91
C ASN A 90 -14.38 -9.79 -4.46
N ILE A 91 -13.55 -8.77 -4.26
CA ILE A 91 -13.15 -8.31 -2.93
C ILE A 91 -13.66 -6.90 -2.59
N LYS A 92 -14.41 -6.26 -3.47
CA LYS A 92 -14.86 -4.86 -3.32
C LYS A 92 -15.58 -4.57 -2.00
N ASP A 93 -16.36 -5.53 -1.52
CA ASP A 93 -17.13 -5.42 -0.29
C ASP A 93 -16.39 -5.94 0.95
N HIS A 94 -15.20 -6.50 0.75
CA HIS A 94 -14.40 -7.04 1.84
C HIS A 94 -13.65 -5.93 2.56
N LYS A 95 -14.13 -5.58 3.78
CA LYS A 95 -13.65 -4.43 4.55
C LYS A 95 -12.14 -4.40 4.83
N THR A 96 -11.50 -5.56 4.86
CA THR A 96 -10.06 -5.70 5.14
C THR A 96 -9.24 -5.84 3.86
N LEU A 97 -9.62 -6.74 2.96
CA LEU A 97 -8.81 -7.05 1.78
C LEU A 97 -8.82 -5.89 0.77
N PHE A 98 -9.98 -5.33 0.49
CA PHE A 98 -10.09 -4.27 -0.53
C PHE A 98 -9.15 -3.09 -0.29
N PRO A 99 -9.09 -2.48 0.91
CA PRO A 99 -8.15 -1.38 1.16
C PRO A 99 -6.68 -1.79 0.99
N ILE A 100 -6.30 -2.97 1.48
CA ILE A 100 -4.91 -3.44 1.42
C ILE A 100 -4.49 -3.71 -0.02
N VAL A 101 -5.29 -4.46 -0.77
CA VAL A 101 -5.02 -4.75 -2.18
C VAL A 101 -4.96 -3.46 -2.99
N THR A 102 -5.90 -2.55 -2.77
CA THR A 102 -5.91 -1.24 -3.44
C THR A 102 -4.61 -0.46 -3.19
N LEU A 103 -4.12 -0.40 -1.94
CA LEU A 103 -2.86 0.25 -1.61
C LEU A 103 -1.65 -0.41 -2.30
N ILE A 104 -1.61 -1.74 -2.37
CA ILE A 104 -0.55 -2.48 -3.07
C ILE A 104 -0.56 -2.15 -4.56
N LEU A 105 -1.73 -2.14 -5.20
CA LEU A 105 -1.86 -1.80 -6.62
C LEU A 105 -1.42 -0.36 -6.90
N MET A 106 -1.80 0.56 -6.03
CA MET A 106 -1.40 1.96 -6.10
C MET A 106 0.11 2.14 -6.00
N ASP A 107 0.74 1.50 -5.02
CA ASP A 107 2.20 1.54 -4.84
C ASP A 107 2.92 0.91 -6.03
N THR A 108 2.41 -0.21 -6.53
CA THR A 108 2.92 -0.88 -7.75
C THR A 108 2.89 0.06 -8.95
N PHE A 109 1.78 0.78 -9.16
CA PHE A 109 1.70 1.75 -10.25
C PHE A 109 2.69 2.91 -10.07
N ILE A 110 2.78 3.50 -8.87
CA ILE A 110 3.72 4.59 -8.59
C ILE A 110 5.16 4.13 -8.80
N SER A 111 5.52 2.97 -8.30
CA SER A 111 6.85 2.39 -8.43
C SER A 111 7.20 2.19 -9.91
N LYS A 112 6.28 1.61 -10.68
CA LYS A 112 6.43 1.44 -12.12
C LYS A 112 6.52 2.78 -12.85
N MET A 113 5.67 3.74 -12.52
CA MET A 113 5.64 5.08 -13.11
C MET A 113 6.98 5.82 -12.94
N ARG A 114 7.62 5.65 -11.80
CA ARG A 114 8.89 6.31 -11.45
C ARG A 114 10.12 5.54 -11.88
N HIS A 115 9.97 4.31 -12.36
CA HIS A 115 11.11 3.45 -12.64
C HIS A 115 11.99 4.03 -13.75
N PRO A 116 13.32 4.16 -13.55
CA PRO A 116 14.23 4.80 -14.52
C PRO A 116 14.21 4.17 -15.90
N SER A 117 14.05 2.84 -16.00
CA SER A 117 14.03 2.13 -17.30
C SER A 117 12.84 2.50 -18.18
N LEU A 118 11.75 3.01 -17.59
CA LEU A 118 10.57 3.45 -18.33
C LEU A 118 10.62 4.92 -18.74
N GLY A 119 11.55 5.69 -18.18
CA GLY A 119 11.90 7.05 -18.56
C GLY A 119 10.72 7.87 -19.10
N GLN A 120 10.82 8.26 -20.36
CA GLN A 120 9.81 9.06 -21.08
C GLN A 120 8.67 8.23 -21.72
N SER A 121 8.63 6.92 -21.50
CA SER A 121 7.52 6.09 -21.98
C SER A 121 6.20 6.58 -21.39
N ARG A 122 5.16 6.65 -22.22
CA ARG A 122 3.82 6.99 -21.75
C ARG A 122 3.25 5.87 -20.88
N LYS A 123 2.62 6.25 -19.79
CA LYS A 123 2.02 5.34 -18.82
C LYS A 123 0.60 5.80 -18.53
N MET A 124 -0.32 4.86 -18.37
CA MET A 124 -1.70 5.17 -18.02
C MET A 124 -2.15 4.27 -16.89
N ILE A 125 -2.86 4.85 -15.93
CA ILE A 125 -3.70 4.10 -15.01
C ILE A 125 -5.16 4.45 -15.31
N LEU A 126 -5.98 3.41 -15.48
CA LEU A 126 -7.42 3.55 -15.59
C LEU A 126 -8.06 2.87 -14.40
N ILE A 127 -8.90 3.61 -13.68
CA ILE A 127 -9.58 3.15 -12.47
C ILE A 127 -11.07 3.18 -12.76
N GLU A 128 -11.64 2.01 -12.97
CA GLU A 128 -13.09 1.83 -13.11
C GLU A 128 -13.77 1.82 -11.75
N GLU A 129 -15.04 2.24 -11.71
CA GLU A 129 -15.81 2.31 -10.47
C GLU A 129 -15.08 3.11 -9.36
N ALA A 130 -14.37 4.18 -9.76
CA ALA A 130 -13.47 4.94 -8.89
C ALA A 130 -14.16 5.47 -7.61
N TRP A 131 -15.46 5.70 -7.65
CA TRP A 131 -16.25 6.18 -6.51
C TRP A 131 -16.18 5.20 -5.31
N LYS A 132 -16.17 3.89 -5.55
CA LYS A 132 -16.03 2.88 -4.48
C LYS A 132 -14.70 3.01 -3.74
N ALA A 133 -13.67 3.35 -4.48
CA ALA A 133 -12.34 3.60 -3.92
C ALA A 133 -12.28 4.98 -3.23
N ILE A 134 -12.82 6.02 -3.84
CA ILE A 134 -12.81 7.41 -3.35
C ILE A 134 -13.56 7.56 -2.02
N SER A 135 -14.59 6.77 -1.78
CA SER A 135 -15.34 6.80 -0.52
C SER A 135 -14.50 6.44 0.71
N LYS A 136 -13.32 5.85 0.52
CA LYS A 136 -12.38 5.49 1.59
C LYS A 136 -11.25 6.51 1.70
N ALA A 137 -11.04 7.09 2.88
CA ALA A 137 -10.15 8.23 3.12
C ALA A 137 -8.74 8.08 2.53
N GLY A 138 -8.07 6.95 2.73
CA GLY A 138 -6.72 6.73 2.20
C GLY A 138 -6.64 6.72 0.68
N THR A 139 -7.68 6.23 0.02
CA THR A 139 -7.73 6.15 -1.44
C THR A 139 -8.01 7.52 -2.09
N ALA A 140 -8.85 8.35 -1.46
CA ALA A 140 -9.10 9.71 -1.94
C ALA A 140 -7.80 10.55 -2.00
N GLU A 141 -6.99 10.50 -0.95
CA GLU A 141 -5.69 11.19 -0.92
C GLU A 141 -4.71 10.61 -1.95
N PHE A 142 -4.75 9.31 -2.22
CA PHE A 142 -3.94 8.70 -3.27
C PHE A 142 -4.36 9.22 -4.67
N ILE A 143 -5.65 9.24 -4.98
CA ILE A 143 -6.16 9.74 -6.26
C ILE A 143 -5.74 11.20 -6.44
N LYS A 144 -5.87 12.02 -5.40
CA LYS A 144 -5.36 13.39 -5.40
C LYS A 144 -3.86 13.47 -5.70
N TYR A 145 -3.05 12.64 -5.04
CA TYR A 145 -1.62 12.56 -5.29
C TYR A 145 -1.33 12.13 -6.72
N LEU A 146 -2.05 11.13 -7.23
CA LEU A 146 -1.91 10.61 -8.58
C LEU A 146 -2.12 11.70 -9.63
N PHE A 147 -3.26 12.40 -9.60
CA PHE A 147 -3.57 13.46 -10.56
C PHE A 147 -2.54 14.61 -10.53
N LYS A 148 -2.03 14.96 -9.35
CA LYS A 148 -0.98 16.00 -9.21
C LYS A 148 0.40 15.57 -9.73
N THR A 149 0.69 14.28 -9.73
CA THR A 149 2.06 13.78 -9.91
C THR A 149 2.26 13.07 -11.24
N VAL A 150 1.25 12.39 -11.75
CA VAL A 150 1.35 11.51 -12.92
C VAL A 150 1.94 12.21 -14.15
N ARG A 151 1.55 13.44 -14.41
CA ARG A 151 2.05 14.24 -15.55
C ARG A 151 3.57 14.43 -15.52
N LYS A 152 4.17 14.56 -14.33
CA LYS A 152 5.62 14.75 -14.17
C LYS A 152 6.43 13.53 -14.61
N HIS A 153 5.77 12.38 -14.74
CA HIS A 153 6.38 11.11 -15.10
C HIS A 153 5.85 10.57 -16.44
N PHE A 154 5.39 11.44 -17.33
CA PHE A 154 4.80 11.06 -18.62
C PHE A 154 3.62 10.08 -18.47
N GLY A 155 2.83 10.27 -17.41
CA GLY A 155 1.69 9.43 -17.11
C GLY A 155 0.36 10.14 -17.30
N GLU A 156 -0.69 9.35 -17.42
CA GLU A 156 -2.08 9.75 -17.49
C GLU A 156 -2.87 8.99 -16.42
N ALA A 157 -3.80 9.68 -15.76
CA ALA A 157 -4.74 9.06 -14.83
C ALA A 157 -6.15 9.25 -15.37
N VAL A 158 -6.87 8.14 -15.50
CA VAL A 158 -8.25 8.11 -15.98
C VAL A 158 -9.11 7.47 -14.90
N VAL A 159 -10.18 8.14 -14.53
CA VAL A 159 -11.21 7.59 -13.65
C VAL A 159 -12.50 7.43 -14.44
N VAL A 160 -13.14 6.30 -14.25
CA VAL A 160 -14.43 5.99 -14.88
C VAL A 160 -15.47 5.81 -13.78
N THR A 161 -16.59 6.47 -13.94
CA THR A 161 -17.73 6.40 -13.02
C THR A 161 -19.03 6.44 -13.80
N GLN A 162 -20.08 5.94 -13.21
CA GLN A 162 -21.43 5.99 -13.82
C GLN A 162 -22.07 7.37 -13.66
N GLU A 163 -21.82 8.03 -12.53
CA GLU A 163 -22.37 9.34 -12.21
C GLU A 163 -21.25 10.31 -11.85
N ILE A 164 -21.29 11.51 -12.38
CA ILE A 164 -20.27 12.53 -12.12
C ILE A 164 -20.32 13.00 -10.66
N GLU A 165 -21.49 12.93 -10.03
CA GLU A 165 -21.74 13.25 -8.63
C GLU A 165 -20.88 12.42 -7.69
N ASP A 166 -20.56 11.18 -8.04
CA ASP A 166 -19.67 10.29 -7.28
C ASP A 166 -18.27 10.88 -7.10
N ILE A 167 -17.81 11.64 -8.09
CA ILE A 167 -16.49 12.28 -8.08
C ILE A 167 -16.57 13.66 -7.42
N ILE A 168 -17.55 14.48 -7.81
CA ILE A 168 -17.65 15.86 -7.32
C ILE A 168 -18.16 15.95 -5.88
N GLY A 169 -18.83 14.92 -5.39
CA GLY A 169 -19.28 14.82 -4.00
C GLY A 169 -18.13 14.70 -2.97
N ASN A 170 -16.93 14.31 -3.42
CA ASN A 170 -15.75 14.29 -2.57
C ASN A 170 -14.84 15.50 -2.86
N GLU A 171 -14.80 16.49 -1.95
CA GLU A 171 -14.03 17.72 -2.14
C GLU A 171 -12.54 17.50 -2.40
N VAL A 172 -11.94 16.46 -1.80
CA VAL A 172 -10.52 16.14 -1.97
C VAL A 172 -10.23 15.76 -3.43
N VAL A 173 -11.11 14.96 -4.02
CA VAL A 173 -10.97 14.47 -5.40
C VAL A 173 -11.40 15.52 -6.40
N LYS A 174 -12.53 16.18 -6.16
CA LYS A 174 -13.06 17.27 -7.00
C LYS A 174 -11.99 18.30 -7.33
N ASN A 175 -11.34 18.86 -6.31
CA ASN A 175 -10.31 19.89 -6.47
C ASN A 175 -9.03 19.39 -7.16
N SER A 176 -8.87 18.10 -7.32
CA SER A 176 -7.68 17.51 -7.94
C SER A 176 -7.91 17.07 -9.38
N ILE A 177 -9.16 16.82 -9.76
CA ILE A 177 -9.56 16.40 -11.12
C ILE A 177 -10.02 17.59 -11.94
N LEU A 178 -10.74 18.55 -11.32
CA LEU A 178 -11.34 19.69 -12.02
C LEU A 178 -10.50 20.98 -11.94
N GLY A 179 -9.46 21.05 -11.08
CA GLY A 179 -8.52 22.16 -10.95
C GLY A 179 -7.23 21.86 -11.65
#